data_aacb0e99582825212326bdd0073accf6
#
_entry.id   aacb0e99582825212326bdd0073accf6
#
_cell.length_a   1.000
_cell.length_b   1.000
_cell.length_c   1.000
_cell.angle_alpha   90.00
_cell.angle_beta   90.00
_cell.angle_gamma   90.00
#
_symmetry.space_group_name_H-M   'P 1'
#
loop_
_entity.id
_entity.type
_entity.pdbx_description
1 polymer ?
#
loop_
_entity_poly.entity_id
_entity_poly.type
_entity_poly.pdbx_seq_one_letter_code
_entity_poly.pdbx_strand_id
1 'polypeptide(L)'
;MERMSAPHALTLLLTACVAFSTQAQTTNVRLDVWDGKGYQPCEPSIAMHPNNPDVVVAGSILDNVYRSEDGGQSWMKDKLTSPLGVFGDPCVVASPTGDFYFLHLSDPEGMGWRSEALLDRIVCQRSTNGGKSWSKGGGMGHTPPKDQDKEWAVVNHDGSRIHACWTQFDAYGSEEPGDSTTILCSFANAKGKKWSAPVRVSDKAGDCIDSDDTAEGAVPAVGVNGEIVVAWALGPWIYFDKSVDGGQTWGEDRIVADIAGGWDQTIPGIGRVNGMPVTCVDTSNGPHRGRIYINWTDTRNGDTDVWLTHSDDGGETWSTTRRVNTDGADRDQFFTWMTVDPVRGDVHVVFYDRRHNDTREDRSTHVVVASSTDGGDSWTNRTVSETPFTPEGKLFFGDYNNITAVDGHVRPIWTREELGVLSVWTALLDLP
;
A
#
# COMPACT_ATOMS: atom_id res chain seq x y z
N MET A 1 49.94 39.19 62.86
CA MET A 1 50.23 37.98 62.07
C MET A 1 48.91 37.26 61.88
N GLU A 2 48.18 37.61 60.83
CA GLU A 2 46.93 36.98 60.45
C GLU A 2 47.18 36.03 59.27
N ARG A 3 46.76 34.79 59.44
CA ARG A 3 46.87 33.78 58.37
C ARG A 3 45.57 33.83 57.52
N MET A 4 45.74 34.22 56.29
CA MET A 4 44.67 34.11 55.26
C MET A 4 44.55 32.67 54.85
N SER A 5 43.32 32.11 54.97
CA SER A 5 42.93 30.81 54.45
C SER A 5 42.42 30.98 53.04
N ALA A 6 42.93 30.19 52.07
CA ALA A 6 42.45 30.12 50.68
C ALA A 6 41.18 29.23 50.55
N PRO A 7 40.24 29.56 49.68
CA PRO A 7 39.09 28.73 49.45
C PRO A 7 39.40 27.56 48.49
N HIS A 8 38.98 26.36 48.86
CA HIS A 8 39.04 25.18 48.00
C HIS A 8 37.93 25.28 46.96
N ALA A 9 38.28 25.35 45.69
CA ALA A 9 37.34 25.20 44.57
C ALA A 9 37.06 23.72 44.35
N LEU A 10 35.78 23.33 44.52
CA LEU A 10 35.28 22.00 44.25
C LEU A 10 34.86 21.94 42.76
N THR A 11 35.68 21.28 41.93
CA THR A 11 35.35 21.06 40.51
C THR A 11 34.41 19.87 40.41
N LEU A 12 33.11 20.12 40.09
CA LEU A 12 32.15 19.08 39.73
C LEU A 12 32.44 18.64 38.31
N LEU A 13 32.93 17.42 38.13
CA LEU A 13 32.90 16.74 36.82
C LEU A 13 31.47 16.22 36.53
N LEU A 14 30.76 16.87 35.61
CA LEU A 14 29.56 16.31 35.00
C LEU A 14 29.97 15.26 33.97
N THR A 15 29.79 14.00 34.30
CA THR A 15 29.90 12.90 33.33
C THR A 15 28.59 12.85 32.56
N ALA A 16 28.57 13.34 31.31
CA ALA A 16 27.47 13.16 30.40
C ALA A 16 27.44 11.68 29.94
N CYS A 17 26.52 10.90 30.47
CA CYS A 17 26.20 9.60 29.88
C CYS A 17 25.49 9.83 28.54
N VAL A 18 26.20 9.67 27.44
CA VAL A 18 25.59 9.54 26.11
C VAL A 18 25.00 8.15 26.07
N ALA A 19 23.66 8.05 26.23
CA ALA A 19 22.94 6.83 25.97
C ALA A 19 22.94 6.62 24.45
N PHE A 20 23.79 5.74 23.94
CA PHE A 20 23.63 5.17 22.63
C PHE A 20 22.39 4.28 22.69
N SER A 21 21.26 4.75 22.18
CA SER A 21 20.14 3.87 21.86
C SER A 21 20.60 2.95 20.72
N THR A 22 20.98 1.73 21.04
CA THR A 22 21.12 0.68 20.02
C THR A 22 19.74 0.47 19.44
N GLN A 23 19.50 1.04 18.26
CA GLN A 23 18.31 0.74 17.48
C GLN A 23 18.30 -0.77 17.26
N ALA A 24 17.28 -1.48 17.76
CA ALA A 24 17.17 -2.91 17.58
C ALA A 24 17.26 -3.21 16.07
N GLN A 25 18.17 -4.10 15.71
CA GLN A 25 18.37 -4.49 14.31
C GLN A 25 17.09 -5.16 13.82
N THR A 26 16.51 -4.64 12.75
CA THR A 26 15.30 -5.19 12.15
C THR A 26 15.66 -6.47 11.41
N THR A 27 14.96 -7.57 11.69
CA THR A 27 15.18 -8.85 11.00
C THR A 27 14.44 -8.85 9.68
N ASN A 28 15.15 -9.09 8.57
CA ASN A 28 14.54 -9.29 7.27
C ASN A 28 14.29 -10.77 7.00
N VAL A 29 13.14 -11.07 6.43
CA VAL A 29 12.75 -12.42 6.04
C VAL A 29 12.39 -12.43 4.56
N ARG A 30 13.03 -13.29 3.79
CA ARG A 30 12.72 -13.47 2.37
C ARG A 30 11.58 -14.48 2.22
N LEU A 31 10.47 -14.03 1.61
CA LEU A 31 9.31 -14.88 1.32
C LEU A 31 9.53 -15.68 0.05
N ASP A 32 10.12 -15.03 -0.97
CA ASP A 32 10.27 -15.60 -2.29
C ASP A 32 11.50 -15.08 -3.01
N VAL A 33 11.94 -15.84 -3.99
CA VAL A 33 12.94 -15.46 -4.99
C VAL A 33 12.59 -16.17 -6.30
N TRP A 34 12.75 -15.49 -7.42
CA TRP A 34 12.51 -16.08 -8.72
C TRP A 34 13.32 -17.36 -8.93
N ASP A 35 12.64 -18.43 -9.34
CA ASP A 35 13.23 -19.76 -9.54
C ASP A 35 13.68 -20.05 -10.99
N GLY A 36 13.67 -19.03 -11.84
CA GLY A 36 14.02 -19.14 -13.27
C GLY A 36 12.85 -19.51 -14.17
N LYS A 37 11.60 -19.51 -13.67
CA LYS A 37 10.41 -19.88 -14.43
C LYS A 37 9.30 -18.83 -14.29
N GLY A 38 8.60 -18.58 -15.41
CA GLY A 38 7.45 -17.67 -15.44
C GLY A 38 7.81 -16.24 -15.07
N TYR A 39 6.84 -15.51 -14.56
CA TYR A 39 7.00 -14.13 -14.09
C TYR A 39 7.81 -14.07 -12.81
N GLN A 40 8.62 -13.04 -12.66
CA GLN A 40 9.37 -12.78 -11.43
C GLN A 40 8.43 -12.20 -10.36
N PRO A 41 8.57 -12.58 -9.08
CA PRO A 41 7.67 -12.12 -8.03
C PRO A 41 7.90 -10.63 -7.73
N CYS A 42 6.85 -9.81 -7.89
CA CYS A 42 6.79 -8.41 -7.49
C CYS A 42 5.35 -8.03 -7.12
N GLU A 43 5.06 -6.75 -6.89
CA GLU A 43 3.72 -6.28 -6.46
C GLU A 43 3.20 -7.04 -5.24
N PRO A 44 3.91 -7.00 -4.13
CA PRO A 44 3.49 -7.77 -2.98
C PRO A 44 2.37 -7.06 -2.20
N SER A 45 1.41 -7.85 -1.71
CA SER A 45 0.37 -7.42 -0.77
C SER A 45 0.39 -8.29 0.48
N ILE A 46 0.06 -7.72 1.65
CA ILE A 46 0.13 -8.42 2.95
C ILE A 46 -1.01 -8.02 3.86
N ALA A 47 -1.55 -8.97 4.60
CA ALA A 47 -2.50 -8.73 5.67
C ALA A 47 -2.20 -9.61 6.89
N MET A 48 -2.38 -9.03 8.08
CA MET A 48 -2.26 -9.71 9.37
C MET A 48 -3.64 -9.98 9.95
N HIS A 49 -3.82 -11.12 10.57
CA HIS A 49 -5.06 -11.46 11.26
C HIS A 49 -5.29 -10.51 12.45
N PRO A 50 -6.41 -9.78 12.52
CA PRO A 50 -6.58 -8.66 13.45
C PRO A 50 -6.60 -9.05 14.93
N ASN A 51 -6.87 -10.33 15.24
CA ASN A 51 -6.93 -10.84 16.62
C ASN A 51 -5.84 -11.88 16.91
N ASN A 52 -4.95 -12.16 15.95
CA ASN A 52 -3.84 -13.09 16.12
C ASN A 52 -2.68 -12.72 15.18
N PRO A 53 -1.78 -11.82 15.58
CA PRO A 53 -0.70 -11.34 14.73
C PRO A 53 0.31 -12.41 14.30
N ASP A 54 0.26 -13.63 14.88
CA ASP A 54 1.06 -14.76 14.41
C ASP A 54 0.61 -15.23 13.01
N VAL A 55 -0.67 -15.02 12.65
CA VAL A 55 -1.20 -15.43 11.35
C VAL A 55 -1.12 -14.29 10.36
N VAL A 56 -0.27 -14.43 9.35
CA VAL A 56 -0.05 -13.43 8.29
C VAL A 56 -0.17 -14.11 6.94
N VAL A 57 -0.85 -13.44 6.00
CA VAL A 57 -1.02 -13.90 4.61
C VAL A 57 -0.51 -12.80 3.68
N ALA A 58 0.18 -13.21 2.63
CA ALA A 58 0.67 -12.29 1.60
C ALA A 58 0.52 -12.89 0.21
N GLY A 59 0.62 -12.05 -0.82
CA GLY A 59 0.62 -12.43 -2.22
C GLY A 59 1.68 -11.69 -3.01
N SER A 60 2.02 -12.18 -4.19
CA SER A 60 2.75 -11.46 -5.23
C SER A 60 2.36 -11.98 -6.61
N ILE A 61 2.69 -11.25 -7.67
CA ILE A 61 2.39 -11.71 -9.04
C ILE A 61 3.07 -13.04 -9.36
N LEU A 62 2.53 -13.89 -10.27
CA LEU A 62 1.16 -13.78 -10.78
C LEU A 62 0.14 -14.34 -9.78
N ASP A 63 0.46 -15.50 -9.20
CA ASP A 63 -0.42 -16.40 -8.47
C ASP A 63 0.24 -16.88 -7.16
N ASN A 64 1.30 -16.20 -6.70
CA ASN A 64 1.99 -16.60 -5.48
C ASN A 64 1.16 -16.21 -4.25
N VAL A 65 0.98 -17.14 -3.33
CA VAL A 65 0.41 -16.91 -2.01
C VAL A 65 1.38 -17.40 -0.94
N TYR A 66 1.56 -16.60 0.09
CA TYR A 66 2.44 -16.89 1.20
C TYR A 66 1.64 -16.86 2.50
N ARG A 67 1.97 -17.72 3.45
CA ARG A 67 1.36 -17.75 4.78
C ARG A 67 2.39 -17.99 5.86
N SER A 68 2.21 -17.31 6.97
CA SER A 68 2.98 -17.47 8.21
C SER A 68 2.03 -17.79 9.36
N GLU A 69 2.51 -18.59 10.33
CA GLU A 69 1.83 -18.94 11.59
C GLU A 69 2.68 -18.54 12.81
N ASP A 70 3.72 -17.73 12.62
CA ASP A 70 4.69 -17.30 13.62
C ASP A 70 5.04 -15.79 13.51
N GLY A 71 4.07 -14.99 13.06
CA GLY A 71 4.21 -13.53 12.96
C GLY A 71 5.15 -13.05 11.85
N GLY A 72 5.38 -13.88 10.82
CA GLY A 72 6.23 -13.55 9.68
C GLY A 72 7.68 -14.04 9.82
N GLN A 73 8.03 -14.82 10.86
CA GLN A 73 9.38 -15.34 11.03
C GLN A 73 9.70 -16.45 10.02
N SER A 74 8.71 -17.26 9.65
CA SER A 74 8.83 -18.25 8.59
C SER A 74 7.59 -18.25 7.68
N TRP A 75 7.78 -18.65 6.42
CA TRP A 75 6.75 -18.58 5.40
C TRP A 75 6.64 -19.87 4.61
N MET A 76 5.41 -20.25 4.32
CA MET A 76 5.05 -21.30 3.37
C MET A 76 4.52 -20.67 2.10
N LYS A 77 5.02 -21.13 0.94
CA LYS A 77 4.61 -20.66 -0.39
C LYS A 77 3.71 -21.69 -1.04
N ASP A 78 2.61 -21.23 -1.60
CA ASP A 78 1.69 -21.97 -2.43
C ASP A 78 1.34 -21.18 -3.70
N LYS A 79 0.57 -21.79 -4.61
CA LYS A 79 0.02 -21.15 -5.80
C LYS A 79 -1.49 -21.00 -5.66
N LEU A 80 -1.98 -19.79 -5.88
CA LEU A 80 -3.42 -19.53 -5.98
C LEU A 80 -3.95 -20.08 -7.29
N THR A 81 -5.12 -20.70 -7.26
CA THR A 81 -5.79 -21.23 -8.45
C THR A 81 -7.24 -20.82 -8.49
N SER A 82 -7.72 -20.43 -9.66
CA SER A 82 -9.11 -20.06 -9.91
C SER A 82 -9.59 -20.63 -11.24
N PRO A 83 -10.86 -21.07 -11.35
CA PRO A 83 -11.47 -21.36 -12.66
C PRO A 83 -11.55 -20.15 -13.58
N LEU A 84 -11.36 -18.93 -13.03
CA LEU A 84 -11.36 -17.68 -13.78
C LEU A 84 -9.91 -17.21 -14.10
N GLY A 85 -8.91 -18.07 -13.88
CA GLY A 85 -7.50 -17.71 -13.96
C GLY A 85 -7.03 -16.85 -12.80
N VAL A 86 -5.72 -16.59 -12.75
CA VAL A 86 -5.04 -15.66 -11.80
C VAL A 86 -3.97 -14.92 -12.58
N PHE A 87 -4.03 -13.58 -12.66
CA PHE A 87 -3.10 -12.79 -13.47
C PHE A 87 -2.52 -11.58 -12.75
N GLY A 88 -2.13 -11.72 -11.49
CA GLY A 88 -1.44 -10.65 -10.79
C GLY A 88 -2.34 -9.69 -10.03
N ASP A 89 -1.80 -8.52 -9.73
CA ASP A 89 -2.36 -7.45 -8.91
C ASP A 89 -2.94 -7.96 -7.58
N PRO A 90 -2.15 -8.71 -6.79
CA PRO A 90 -2.68 -9.28 -5.57
C PRO A 90 -3.06 -8.20 -4.54
N CYS A 91 -4.33 -8.17 -4.15
CA CYS A 91 -4.80 -7.43 -3.00
C CYS A 91 -5.21 -8.41 -1.90
N VAL A 92 -4.48 -8.43 -0.79
CA VAL A 92 -4.76 -9.30 0.36
C VAL A 92 -5.29 -8.47 1.51
N VAL A 93 -6.49 -8.80 2.00
CA VAL A 93 -7.09 -8.13 3.15
C VAL A 93 -7.61 -9.14 4.17
N ALA A 94 -7.56 -8.77 5.45
CA ALA A 94 -8.11 -9.55 6.55
C ALA A 94 -9.44 -8.94 7.04
N SER A 95 -10.41 -9.79 7.36
CA SER A 95 -11.65 -9.34 7.99
C SER A 95 -11.48 -9.28 9.52
N PRO A 96 -12.31 -8.49 10.22
CA PRO A 96 -12.34 -8.47 11.69
C PRO A 96 -12.63 -9.84 12.33
N THR A 97 -13.21 -10.77 11.56
CA THR A 97 -13.50 -12.15 12.00
C THR A 97 -12.36 -13.13 11.74
N GLY A 98 -11.25 -12.67 11.09
CA GLY A 98 -10.07 -13.47 10.81
C GLY A 98 -10.10 -14.25 9.49
N ASP A 99 -11.09 -14.02 8.63
CA ASP A 99 -11.05 -14.50 7.26
C ASP A 99 -10.08 -13.65 6.44
N PHE A 100 -9.45 -14.25 5.45
CA PHE A 100 -8.64 -13.53 4.48
C PHE A 100 -9.32 -13.53 3.11
N TYR A 101 -9.17 -12.43 2.40
CA TYR A 101 -9.59 -12.31 1.00
C TYR A 101 -8.37 -11.99 0.16
N PHE A 102 -8.31 -12.64 -0.99
CA PHE A 102 -7.29 -12.42 -2.01
C PHE A 102 -8.01 -12.01 -3.29
N LEU A 103 -7.81 -10.77 -3.70
CA LEU A 103 -8.31 -10.27 -4.98
C LEU A 103 -7.18 -10.34 -5.99
N HIS A 104 -7.55 -10.52 -7.26
CA HIS A 104 -6.60 -10.63 -8.38
C HIS A 104 -7.30 -10.42 -9.72
N LEU A 105 -6.52 -10.09 -10.73
CA LEU A 105 -6.96 -10.02 -12.11
C LEU A 105 -7.27 -11.41 -12.67
N SER A 106 -8.14 -11.48 -13.69
CA SER A 106 -8.54 -12.73 -14.34
C SER A 106 -7.74 -13.04 -15.60
N ASP A 107 -7.51 -14.32 -15.85
CA ASP A 107 -7.03 -14.89 -17.12
C ASP A 107 -7.69 -16.25 -17.34
N PRO A 108 -8.99 -16.28 -17.70
CA PRO A 108 -9.76 -17.52 -17.74
C PRO A 108 -9.27 -18.53 -18.81
N GLU A 109 -8.54 -18.08 -19.82
CA GLU A 109 -7.95 -18.91 -20.86
C GLU A 109 -6.50 -19.32 -20.57
N GLY A 110 -5.85 -18.69 -19.57
CA GLY A 110 -4.44 -18.96 -19.23
C GLY A 110 -3.45 -18.55 -20.31
N MET A 111 -3.82 -17.60 -21.15
CA MET A 111 -3.02 -17.17 -22.31
C MET A 111 -2.35 -15.81 -22.11
N GLY A 112 -2.64 -15.12 -21.01
CA GLY A 112 -2.12 -13.77 -20.70
C GLY A 112 -2.48 -12.80 -21.83
N TRP A 113 -1.57 -11.89 -22.18
CA TRP A 113 -1.76 -10.85 -23.22
C TRP A 113 -2.10 -11.35 -24.63
N ARG A 114 -2.28 -12.65 -24.84
CA ARG A 114 -2.75 -13.23 -26.09
C ARG A 114 -4.23 -13.57 -26.10
N SER A 115 -4.93 -13.33 -24.99
CA SER A 115 -6.35 -13.58 -24.82
C SER A 115 -7.13 -12.28 -24.76
N GLU A 116 -8.23 -12.18 -25.49
CA GLU A 116 -9.21 -11.09 -25.37
C GLU A 116 -10.01 -11.18 -24.05
N ALA A 117 -9.93 -12.28 -23.33
CA ALA A 117 -10.57 -12.47 -22.03
C ALA A 117 -9.64 -12.15 -20.85
N LEU A 118 -8.39 -11.73 -21.11
CA LEU A 118 -7.51 -11.21 -20.06
C LEU A 118 -8.12 -9.94 -19.47
N LEU A 119 -8.00 -9.74 -18.15
CA LEU A 119 -8.52 -8.58 -17.42
C LEU A 119 -10.06 -8.39 -17.54
N ASP A 120 -10.80 -9.40 -17.98
CA ASP A 120 -12.25 -9.28 -18.20
C ASP A 120 -13.05 -9.02 -16.91
N ARG A 121 -12.43 -9.25 -15.74
CA ARG A 121 -13.02 -9.04 -14.40
C ARG A 121 -11.99 -9.07 -13.29
N ILE A 122 -12.38 -8.58 -12.12
CA ILE A 122 -11.68 -8.82 -10.86
C ILE A 122 -12.25 -10.09 -10.21
N VAL A 123 -11.38 -10.88 -9.56
CA VAL A 123 -11.77 -12.11 -8.86
C VAL A 123 -11.41 -11.99 -7.38
N CYS A 124 -12.34 -12.37 -6.50
CA CYS A 124 -12.11 -12.42 -5.05
C CYS A 124 -12.22 -13.87 -4.56
N GLN A 125 -11.17 -14.37 -3.91
CA GLN A 125 -11.12 -15.66 -3.23
C GLN A 125 -11.07 -15.47 -1.72
N ARG A 126 -11.73 -16.34 -0.96
CA ARG A 126 -11.78 -16.29 0.51
C ARG A 126 -11.12 -17.51 1.12
N SER A 127 -10.32 -17.28 2.17
CA SER A 127 -9.79 -18.29 3.08
C SER A 127 -10.37 -18.08 4.48
N THR A 128 -10.81 -19.17 5.12
CA THR A 128 -11.31 -19.18 6.51
C THR A 128 -10.35 -19.89 7.46
N ASN A 129 -9.12 -20.18 7.01
CA ASN A 129 -8.16 -21.00 7.74
C ASN A 129 -6.71 -20.49 7.62
N GLY A 130 -6.57 -19.15 7.59
CA GLY A 130 -5.24 -18.51 7.58
C GLY A 130 -4.46 -18.72 6.28
N GLY A 131 -5.12 -18.72 5.12
CA GLY A 131 -4.48 -18.87 3.83
C GLY A 131 -4.14 -20.31 3.43
N LYS A 132 -4.51 -21.32 4.24
CA LYS A 132 -4.22 -22.75 3.95
C LYS A 132 -5.03 -23.30 2.77
N SER A 133 -6.21 -22.77 2.55
CA SER A 133 -7.03 -23.09 1.38
C SER A 133 -7.93 -21.92 1.01
N TRP A 134 -8.29 -21.85 -0.26
CA TRP A 134 -9.02 -20.74 -0.85
C TRP A 134 -10.29 -21.22 -1.55
N SER A 135 -11.31 -20.38 -1.55
CA SER A 135 -12.52 -20.61 -2.34
C SER A 135 -12.19 -20.56 -3.84
N LYS A 136 -13.10 -21.04 -4.69
CA LYS A 136 -12.91 -20.98 -6.15
C LYS A 136 -12.96 -19.56 -6.73
N GLY A 137 -13.36 -18.58 -5.92
CA GLY A 137 -13.49 -17.19 -6.31
C GLY A 137 -14.90 -16.80 -6.76
N GLY A 138 -15.16 -15.50 -6.70
CA GLY A 138 -16.32 -14.81 -7.25
C GLY A 138 -15.86 -13.64 -8.08
N GLY A 139 -16.30 -13.56 -9.35
CA GLY A 139 -15.93 -12.47 -10.26
C GLY A 139 -16.84 -11.25 -10.10
N MET A 140 -16.29 -10.05 -10.35
CA MET A 140 -17.00 -8.78 -10.44
C MET A 140 -16.51 -7.98 -11.65
N GLY A 141 -17.28 -7.02 -12.12
CA GLY A 141 -16.89 -6.11 -13.20
C GLY A 141 -16.92 -6.69 -14.62
N HIS A 142 -17.40 -7.92 -14.82
CA HIS A 142 -17.41 -8.55 -16.14
C HIS A 142 -18.33 -7.83 -17.12
N THR A 143 -17.76 -6.98 -17.95
CA THR A 143 -18.45 -6.13 -18.94
C THR A 143 -17.70 -6.08 -20.27
N PRO A 144 -17.52 -7.24 -20.98
CA PRO A 144 -16.73 -7.28 -22.18
C PRO A 144 -17.24 -6.30 -23.25
N PRO A 145 -16.37 -5.66 -24.05
CA PRO A 145 -14.93 -5.95 -24.17
C PRO A 145 -14.03 -5.17 -23.19
N LYS A 146 -14.56 -4.60 -22.11
CA LYS A 146 -13.84 -3.73 -21.20
C LYS A 146 -12.91 -4.50 -20.27
N ASP A 147 -11.77 -3.88 -19.94
CA ASP A 147 -10.74 -4.40 -19.07
C ASP A 147 -10.87 -3.85 -17.62
N GLN A 148 -10.50 -4.63 -16.63
CA GLN A 148 -10.55 -4.29 -15.21
C GLN A 148 -9.15 -4.40 -14.61
N ASP A 149 -8.69 -3.36 -13.91
CA ASP A 149 -7.32 -3.28 -13.38
C ASP A 149 -7.22 -2.53 -12.05
N LYS A 150 -6.10 -2.66 -11.34
CA LYS A 150 -5.76 -1.91 -10.12
C LYS A 150 -6.83 -1.99 -9.01
N GLU A 151 -7.27 -3.18 -8.67
CA GLU A 151 -8.27 -3.37 -7.64
C GLU A 151 -7.69 -3.32 -6.22
N TRP A 152 -8.41 -2.69 -5.31
CA TRP A 152 -8.20 -2.79 -3.87
C TRP A 152 -9.50 -3.04 -3.15
N ALA A 153 -9.41 -3.65 -1.95
CA ALA A 153 -10.57 -4.03 -1.18
C ALA A 153 -10.46 -3.63 0.29
N VAL A 154 -11.62 -3.54 0.93
CA VAL A 154 -11.75 -3.34 2.37
C VAL A 154 -12.94 -4.12 2.90
N VAL A 155 -12.86 -4.59 4.13
CA VAL A 155 -13.95 -5.29 4.84
C VAL A 155 -14.53 -4.37 5.90
N ASN A 156 -15.85 -4.29 5.99
CA ASN A 156 -16.48 -3.46 7.01
C ASN A 156 -16.27 -4.02 8.44
N HIS A 157 -16.45 -3.16 9.46
CA HIS A 157 -16.07 -3.44 10.83
C HIS A 157 -16.75 -4.66 11.46
N ASP A 158 -17.93 -5.03 11.01
CA ASP A 158 -18.66 -6.22 11.49
C ASP A 158 -18.32 -7.50 10.69
N GLY A 159 -17.45 -7.38 9.67
CA GLY A 159 -17.09 -8.48 8.79
C GLY A 159 -18.20 -8.96 7.87
N SER A 160 -19.35 -8.29 7.80
CA SER A 160 -20.51 -8.74 7.03
C SER A 160 -20.38 -8.51 5.53
N ARG A 161 -19.58 -7.52 5.12
CA ARG A 161 -19.37 -7.12 3.72
C ARG A 161 -17.91 -6.89 3.40
N ILE A 162 -17.56 -7.19 2.16
CA ILE A 162 -16.33 -6.75 1.50
C ILE A 162 -16.69 -5.81 0.35
N HIS A 163 -15.93 -4.73 0.21
CA HIS A 163 -16.04 -3.74 -0.85
C HIS A 163 -14.75 -3.78 -1.67
N ALA A 164 -14.86 -3.67 -2.98
CA ALA A 164 -13.72 -3.55 -3.88
C ALA A 164 -13.94 -2.38 -4.83
N CYS A 165 -12.91 -1.58 -5.03
CA CYS A 165 -12.89 -0.51 -6.03
C CYS A 165 -11.73 -0.78 -6.99
N TRP A 166 -11.88 -0.39 -8.26
CA TRP A 166 -10.91 -0.66 -9.31
C TRP A 166 -11.07 0.33 -10.47
N THR A 167 -10.11 0.35 -11.37
CA THR A 167 -10.18 1.04 -12.65
C THR A 167 -10.82 0.14 -13.70
N GLN A 168 -11.83 0.63 -14.41
CA GLN A 168 -12.33 0.01 -15.64
C GLN A 168 -11.83 0.81 -16.82
N PHE A 169 -11.19 0.12 -17.76
CA PHE A 169 -10.77 0.63 -19.06
C PHE A 169 -11.81 0.25 -20.13
N ASP A 170 -12.13 1.14 -21.05
CA ASP A 170 -12.89 0.77 -22.24
C ASP A 170 -12.07 -0.19 -23.13
N ALA A 171 -10.75 0.04 -23.22
CA ALA A 171 -9.75 -0.87 -23.75
C ALA A 171 -8.37 -0.50 -23.17
N TYR A 172 -7.70 -1.42 -22.50
CA TYR A 172 -6.41 -1.17 -21.85
C TYR A 172 -5.32 -0.76 -22.87
N GLY A 173 -4.67 0.37 -22.63
CA GLY A 173 -3.64 0.91 -23.52
C GLY A 173 -4.15 1.55 -24.80
N SER A 174 -5.46 1.79 -24.94
CA SER A 174 -6.04 2.45 -26.10
C SER A 174 -5.68 3.93 -26.17
N GLU A 175 -5.25 4.38 -27.35
CA GLU A 175 -5.02 5.80 -27.68
C GLU A 175 -6.23 6.43 -28.40
N GLU A 176 -7.34 5.70 -28.57
CA GLU A 176 -8.55 6.20 -29.23
C GLU A 176 -9.25 7.23 -28.36
N PRO A 177 -9.53 8.48 -28.85
CA PRO A 177 -10.10 9.54 -28.03
C PRO A 177 -11.53 9.25 -27.47
N GLY A 178 -12.18 8.21 -27.93
CA GLY A 178 -13.50 7.79 -27.47
C GLY A 178 -13.46 6.81 -26.31
N ASP A 179 -12.31 6.19 -26.06
CA ASP A 179 -12.11 5.25 -24.98
C ASP A 179 -11.73 5.98 -23.68
N SER A 180 -12.22 5.47 -22.57
CA SER A 180 -12.06 6.14 -21.28
C SER A 180 -11.90 5.15 -20.13
N THR A 181 -11.34 5.67 -19.03
CA THR A 181 -11.30 4.96 -17.73
C THR A 181 -12.25 5.59 -16.73
N THR A 182 -12.75 4.76 -15.82
CA THR A 182 -13.57 5.19 -14.68
C THR A 182 -13.28 4.34 -13.46
N ILE A 183 -13.40 4.94 -12.27
CA ILE A 183 -13.37 4.20 -11.01
C ILE A 183 -14.74 3.57 -10.77
N LEU A 184 -14.74 2.28 -10.57
CA LEU A 184 -15.91 1.48 -10.19
C LEU A 184 -15.73 0.90 -8.79
N CYS A 185 -16.84 0.73 -8.07
CA CYS A 185 -16.87 -0.06 -6.84
C CYS A 185 -18.01 -1.07 -6.86
N SER A 186 -17.82 -2.19 -6.17
CA SER A 186 -18.80 -3.23 -5.94
C SER A 186 -18.66 -3.79 -4.54
N PHE A 187 -19.69 -4.47 -4.05
CA PHE A 187 -19.66 -5.11 -2.74
C PHE A 187 -20.25 -6.51 -2.78
N ALA A 188 -19.79 -7.35 -1.84
CA ALA A 188 -20.34 -8.68 -1.59
C ALA A 188 -20.55 -8.89 -0.08
N ASN A 189 -21.34 -9.91 0.27
CA ASN A 189 -21.36 -10.38 1.66
C ASN A 189 -20.01 -11.06 2.01
N ALA A 190 -19.83 -11.40 3.28
CA ALA A 190 -18.62 -12.04 3.80
C ALA A 190 -18.16 -13.31 3.07
N LYS A 191 -18.96 -13.89 2.17
CA LYS A 191 -18.52 -15.04 1.35
C LYS A 191 -17.65 -14.61 0.16
N GLY A 192 -17.71 -13.33 -0.26
CA GLY A 192 -16.97 -12.82 -1.41
C GLY A 192 -17.30 -13.48 -2.74
N LYS A 193 -18.49 -14.09 -2.86
CA LYS A 193 -18.83 -14.94 -4.01
C LYS A 193 -19.80 -14.30 -4.99
N LYS A 194 -20.77 -13.55 -4.47
CA LYS A 194 -21.78 -12.86 -5.28
C LYS A 194 -21.64 -11.37 -5.03
N TRP A 195 -21.25 -10.66 -6.05
CA TRP A 195 -20.99 -9.23 -6.03
C TRP A 195 -22.20 -8.46 -6.57
N SER A 196 -22.39 -7.24 -6.08
CA SER A 196 -23.36 -6.30 -6.64
C SER A 196 -22.99 -5.95 -8.08
N ALA A 197 -23.93 -5.38 -8.83
CA ALA A 197 -23.54 -4.66 -10.04
C ALA A 197 -22.55 -3.56 -9.66
N PRO A 198 -21.50 -3.32 -10.46
CA PRO A 198 -20.59 -2.21 -10.23
C PRO A 198 -21.31 -0.87 -10.26
N VAL A 199 -20.89 0.03 -9.38
CA VAL A 199 -21.37 1.42 -9.35
C VAL A 199 -20.19 2.30 -9.69
N ARG A 200 -20.41 3.25 -10.61
CA ARG A 200 -19.42 4.25 -10.95
C ARG A 200 -19.22 5.21 -9.76
N VAL A 201 -17.97 5.42 -9.40
CA VAL A 201 -17.54 6.37 -8.36
C VAL A 201 -17.12 7.68 -9.01
N SER A 202 -16.13 7.66 -9.89
CA SER A 202 -15.58 8.88 -10.49
C SER A 202 -16.60 9.60 -11.40
N ASP A 203 -16.88 10.89 -11.14
CA ASP A 203 -17.69 11.73 -12.00
C ASP A 203 -17.00 12.00 -13.33
N LYS A 204 -15.67 12.14 -13.28
CA LYS A 204 -14.82 12.36 -14.45
C LYS A 204 -14.27 11.03 -14.96
N ALA A 205 -14.04 10.97 -16.24
CA ALA A 205 -13.35 9.87 -16.91
C ALA A 205 -11.91 10.30 -17.23
N GLY A 206 -10.98 9.35 -17.17
CA GLY A 206 -9.62 9.47 -17.68
C GLY A 206 -9.49 8.85 -19.07
N ASP A 207 -8.27 8.88 -19.62
CA ASP A 207 -7.91 8.13 -20.83
C ASP A 207 -7.60 6.66 -20.53
N CYS A 208 -7.23 5.88 -21.54
CA CYS A 208 -6.90 4.45 -21.41
C CYS A 208 -5.41 4.16 -21.57
N ILE A 209 -4.52 5.15 -21.45
CA ILE A 209 -3.08 5.02 -21.76
C ILE A 209 -2.31 4.38 -20.58
N ASP A 210 -2.90 4.34 -19.38
CA ASP A 210 -2.26 3.90 -18.13
C ASP A 210 -1.12 4.85 -17.73
N SER A 211 -1.44 6.16 -17.64
CA SER A 211 -0.52 7.28 -17.42
C SER A 211 -1.22 8.40 -16.63
N ASP A 212 -0.66 9.62 -16.64
CA ASP A 212 -1.11 10.78 -15.84
C ASP A 212 -2.60 11.07 -15.96
N ASP A 213 -3.18 11.00 -17.15
CA ASP A 213 -4.59 11.32 -17.41
C ASP A 213 -5.54 10.11 -17.31
N THR A 214 -5.05 8.97 -16.84
CA THR A 214 -5.86 7.78 -16.51
C THR A 214 -6.44 7.91 -15.11
N ALA A 215 -7.71 7.52 -14.90
CA ALA A 215 -8.31 7.48 -13.57
C ALA A 215 -7.88 6.17 -12.87
N GLU A 216 -6.94 6.24 -11.91
CA GLU A 216 -6.30 5.06 -11.32
C GLU A 216 -6.00 5.15 -9.82
N GLY A 217 -5.68 3.98 -9.23
CA GLY A 217 -5.17 3.86 -7.86
C GLY A 217 -6.25 4.00 -6.80
N ALA A 218 -7.44 3.49 -7.05
CA ALA A 218 -8.57 3.57 -6.13
C ALA A 218 -8.42 2.62 -4.93
N VAL A 219 -7.88 3.12 -3.82
CA VAL A 219 -7.72 2.36 -2.56
C VAL A 219 -8.84 2.73 -1.58
N PRO A 220 -9.84 1.84 -1.33
CA PRO A 220 -10.94 2.13 -0.43
C PRO A 220 -10.58 1.91 1.05
N ALA A 221 -11.27 2.66 1.94
CA ALA A 221 -11.26 2.42 3.38
C ALA A 221 -12.68 2.49 3.95
N VAL A 222 -12.88 1.92 5.16
CA VAL A 222 -14.16 2.00 5.90
C VAL A 222 -14.03 2.98 7.04
N GLY A 223 -14.87 4.01 7.03
CA GLY A 223 -14.99 4.97 8.11
C GLY A 223 -15.68 4.40 9.34
N VAL A 224 -15.55 5.09 10.46
CA VAL A 224 -16.02 4.61 11.79
C VAL A 224 -17.53 4.43 11.90
N ASN A 225 -18.31 5.05 11.02
CA ASN A 225 -19.77 4.90 10.97
C ASN A 225 -20.23 3.94 9.85
N GLY A 226 -19.26 3.29 9.16
CA GLY A 226 -19.53 2.35 8.08
C GLY A 226 -19.61 2.99 6.68
N GLU A 227 -19.28 4.27 6.54
CA GLU A 227 -19.07 4.90 5.25
C GLU A 227 -17.90 4.26 4.51
N ILE A 228 -18.00 4.14 3.19
CA ILE A 228 -16.90 3.72 2.34
C ILE A 228 -16.29 4.97 1.73
N VAL A 229 -15.00 5.15 1.90
CA VAL A 229 -14.24 6.27 1.36
C VAL A 229 -13.18 5.76 0.39
N VAL A 230 -12.88 6.52 -0.66
CA VAL A 230 -11.87 6.15 -1.63
C VAL A 230 -11.22 7.40 -2.23
N ALA A 231 -9.91 7.33 -2.44
CA ALA A 231 -9.17 8.32 -3.22
C ALA A 231 -8.52 7.66 -4.43
N TRP A 232 -8.33 8.41 -5.50
CA TRP A 232 -7.67 7.99 -6.74
C TRP A 232 -6.96 9.16 -7.41
N ALA A 233 -6.06 8.88 -8.33
CA ALA A 233 -5.39 9.89 -9.15
C ALA A 233 -6.11 10.06 -10.49
N LEU A 234 -6.15 11.30 -11.01
CA LEU A 234 -6.56 11.64 -12.38
C LEU A 234 -5.96 13.01 -12.75
N GLY A 235 -5.13 13.04 -13.76
CA GLY A 235 -4.39 14.23 -14.14
C GLY A 235 -3.50 14.72 -12.99
N PRO A 236 -3.42 16.03 -12.77
CA PRO A 236 -2.58 16.58 -11.71
C PRO A 236 -3.25 16.58 -10.33
N TRP A 237 -4.31 15.75 -10.10
CA TRP A 237 -5.12 15.82 -8.90
C TRP A 237 -5.32 14.44 -8.24
N ILE A 238 -5.43 14.47 -6.91
CA ILE A 238 -5.99 13.39 -6.12
C ILE A 238 -7.45 13.73 -5.86
N TYR A 239 -8.35 12.84 -6.31
CA TYR A 239 -9.77 12.88 -6.07
C TYR A 239 -10.16 12.02 -4.88
N PHE A 240 -11.31 12.32 -4.30
CA PHE A 240 -11.91 11.60 -3.18
C PHE A 240 -13.42 11.60 -3.31
N ASP A 241 -14.03 10.48 -2.96
CA ASP A 241 -15.48 10.38 -2.80
C ASP A 241 -15.84 9.43 -1.67
N LYS A 242 -17.10 9.48 -1.22
CA LYS A 242 -17.63 8.64 -0.15
C LYS A 242 -19.05 8.15 -0.44
N SER A 243 -19.30 6.91 0.00
CA SER A 243 -20.63 6.32 0.06
C SER A 243 -21.07 6.17 1.52
N VAL A 244 -22.27 6.63 1.84
CA VAL A 244 -22.86 6.53 3.19
C VAL A 244 -23.96 5.45 3.28
N ASP A 245 -24.19 4.71 2.21
CA ASP A 245 -25.23 3.67 2.08
C ASP A 245 -24.65 2.28 1.80
N GLY A 246 -23.34 2.09 2.07
CA GLY A 246 -22.63 0.84 1.89
C GLY A 246 -22.31 0.51 0.44
N GLY A 247 -21.92 1.52 -0.34
CA GLY A 247 -21.45 1.38 -1.72
C GLY A 247 -22.56 1.34 -2.78
N GLN A 248 -23.81 1.69 -2.42
CA GLN A 248 -24.95 1.68 -3.37
C GLN A 248 -25.00 2.97 -4.19
N THR A 249 -24.65 4.10 -3.57
CA THR A 249 -24.51 5.40 -4.23
C THR A 249 -23.27 6.12 -3.73
N TRP A 250 -22.75 7.03 -4.55
CA TRP A 250 -21.55 7.83 -4.27
C TRP A 250 -21.89 9.31 -4.38
N GLY A 251 -21.05 10.17 -3.79
CA GLY A 251 -21.23 11.61 -3.74
C GLY A 251 -20.78 12.31 -5.03
N GLU A 252 -20.31 13.54 -4.88
CA GLU A 252 -19.62 14.30 -5.93
C GLU A 252 -18.12 14.26 -5.66
N ASP A 253 -17.32 14.08 -6.72
CA ASP A 253 -15.85 14.05 -6.66
C ASP A 253 -15.31 15.33 -6.04
N ARG A 254 -14.42 15.19 -5.06
CA ARG A 254 -13.71 16.29 -4.41
C ARG A 254 -12.22 16.21 -4.68
N ILE A 255 -11.61 17.34 -5.00
CA ILE A 255 -10.16 17.44 -5.08
C ILE A 255 -9.60 17.55 -3.66
N VAL A 256 -8.69 16.66 -3.32
CA VAL A 256 -8.01 16.60 -2.01
C VAL A 256 -6.69 17.36 -2.04
N ALA A 257 -5.90 17.12 -3.07
CA ALA A 257 -4.56 17.69 -3.26
C ALA A 257 -4.18 17.71 -4.73
N ASP A 258 -3.17 18.51 -5.08
CA ASP A 258 -2.42 18.37 -6.30
C ASP A 258 -1.40 17.23 -6.17
N ILE A 259 -1.09 16.57 -7.29
CA ILE A 259 0.01 15.63 -7.45
C ILE A 259 1.04 16.26 -8.40
N ALA A 260 2.05 16.87 -7.80
CA ALA A 260 3.03 17.65 -8.55
C ALA A 260 3.94 16.75 -9.39
N GLY A 261 3.92 16.92 -10.70
CA GLY A 261 4.65 16.06 -11.65
C GLY A 261 3.83 14.89 -12.18
N GLY A 262 2.57 14.74 -11.73
CA GLY A 262 1.65 13.72 -12.23
C GLY A 262 1.79 12.36 -11.55
N TRP A 263 1.03 11.41 -12.06
CA TRP A 263 1.06 10.00 -11.67
C TRP A 263 2.38 9.33 -12.05
N ASP A 264 2.83 9.54 -13.30
CA ASP A 264 4.07 8.98 -13.80
C ASP A 264 5.30 9.67 -13.22
N GLN A 265 6.17 8.90 -12.60
CA GLN A 265 7.38 9.40 -11.95
C GLN A 265 8.62 8.75 -12.54
N THR A 266 9.71 9.49 -12.67
CA THR A 266 10.98 8.99 -13.19
C THR A 266 11.97 8.77 -12.06
N ILE A 267 12.29 7.51 -11.78
CA ILE A 267 13.27 7.10 -10.77
C ILE A 267 14.40 6.33 -11.44
N PRO A 268 15.68 6.76 -11.32
CA PRO A 268 16.78 6.07 -11.95
C PRO A 268 16.84 4.58 -11.60
N GLY A 269 16.86 3.70 -12.62
CA GLY A 269 16.93 2.23 -12.44
C GLY A 269 15.61 1.53 -12.13
N ILE A 270 14.47 2.24 -12.15
CA ILE A 270 13.13 1.64 -12.13
C ILE A 270 12.44 2.02 -13.45
N GLY A 271 11.88 1.03 -14.13
CA GLY A 271 11.30 1.24 -15.47
C GLY A 271 9.96 1.94 -15.47
N ARG A 272 9.19 1.83 -14.40
CA ARG A 272 7.87 2.45 -14.18
C ARG A 272 7.71 2.74 -12.69
N VAL A 273 7.31 3.95 -12.36
CA VAL A 273 6.99 4.37 -10.98
C VAL A 273 5.77 5.28 -11.01
N ASN A 274 4.91 5.14 -10.05
CA ASN A 274 3.67 5.90 -9.94
C ASN A 274 3.54 6.59 -8.57
N GLY A 275 2.68 7.61 -8.53
CA GLY A 275 2.32 8.36 -7.33
C GLY A 275 1.00 7.92 -6.69
N MET A 276 0.64 6.64 -6.76
CA MET A 276 -0.65 6.10 -6.33
C MET A 276 -1.06 6.57 -4.91
N PRO A 277 -2.25 7.16 -4.74
CA PRO A 277 -2.75 7.55 -3.43
C PRO A 277 -3.27 6.33 -2.66
N VAL A 278 -2.97 6.27 -1.37
CA VAL A 278 -3.45 5.23 -0.46
C VAL A 278 -4.32 5.86 0.62
N THR A 279 -5.56 5.38 0.76
CA THR A 279 -6.53 5.85 1.75
C THR A 279 -6.57 4.92 2.96
N CYS A 280 -6.50 5.46 4.17
CA CYS A 280 -6.73 4.75 5.41
C CYS A 280 -7.62 5.55 6.36
N VAL A 281 -8.25 4.87 7.32
CA VAL A 281 -9.03 5.52 8.39
C VAL A 281 -8.55 5.00 9.74
N ASP A 282 -8.38 5.90 10.71
CA ASP A 282 -8.15 5.50 12.10
C ASP A 282 -9.45 4.94 12.70
N THR A 283 -9.47 3.63 12.88
CA THR A 283 -10.58 2.90 13.50
C THR A 283 -10.32 2.54 14.96
N SER A 284 -9.17 2.93 15.51
CA SER A 284 -8.79 2.71 16.90
C SER A 284 -9.72 3.44 17.88
N ASN A 285 -9.49 3.27 19.17
CA ASN A 285 -10.11 4.08 20.20
C ASN A 285 -9.25 5.28 20.64
N GLY A 286 -8.24 5.62 19.82
CA GLY A 286 -7.32 6.72 20.07
C GLY A 286 -7.93 8.12 19.82
N PRO A 287 -7.13 9.17 20.04
CA PRO A 287 -7.59 10.56 19.92
C PRO A 287 -7.94 10.99 18.49
N HIS A 288 -7.47 10.26 17.49
CA HIS A 288 -7.68 10.56 16.06
C HIS A 288 -8.72 9.62 15.41
N ARG A 289 -9.50 8.90 16.24
CA ARG A 289 -10.55 8.01 15.74
C ARG A 289 -11.46 8.69 14.72
N GLY A 290 -11.57 8.11 13.53
CA GLY A 290 -12.38 8.62 12.42
C GLY A 290 -11.61 9.53 11.47
N ARG A 291 -10.35 9.87 11.76
CA ARG A 291 -9.49 10.62 10.84
C ARG A 291 -9.24 9.80 9.59
N ILE A 292 -9.48 10.41 8.43
CA ILE A 292 -9.16 9.84 7.12
C ILE A 292 -7.79 10.35 6.72
N TYR A 293 -6.91 9.46 6.30
CA TYR A 293 -5.59 9.78 5.78
C TYR A 293 -5.50 9.43 4.31
N ILE A 294 -4.81 10.26 3.53
CA ILE A 294 -4.40 9.95 2.16
C ILE A 294 -2.92 10.25 2.06
N ASN A 295 -2.13 9.27 1.60
CA ASN A 295 -0.72 9.46 1.29
C ASN A 295 -0.41 9.10 -0.16
N TRP A 296 0.63 9.73 -0.74
CA TRP A 296 1.08 9.54 -2.11
C TRP A 296 2.54 9.95 -2.25
N THR A 297 3.10 9.81 -3.43
CA THR A 297 4.40 10.41 -3.78
C THR A 297 4.25 11.43 -4.88
N ASP A 298 5.03 12.53 -4.80
CA ASP A 298 5.12 13.52 -5.87
C ASP A 298 6.44 14.32 -5.81
N THR A 299 6.65 15.18 -6.82
CA THR A 299 7.94 15.87 -7.05
C THR A 299 7.92 17.34 -6.69
N ARG A 300 7.01 17.82 -5.81
CA ARG A 300 6.84 19.26 -5.48
C ARG A 300 8.08 19.93 -4.89
N ASN A 301 9.03 19.19 -4.33
CA ASN A 301 10.31 19.70 -3.82
C ASN A 301 11.49 19.56 -4.79
N GLY A 302 11.25 19.03 -6.00
CA GLY A 302 12.28 18.82 -7.03
C GLY A 302 12.85 17.40 -7.09
N ASP A 303 12.59 16.58 -6.08
CA ASP A 303 12.77 15.13 -6.01
C ASP A 303 11.47 14.47 -5.60
N THR A 304 11.38 13.14 -5.71
CA THR A 304 10.19 12.42 -5.30
C THR A 304 10.19 12.22 -3.79
N ASP A 305 9.19 12.77 -3.12
CA ASP A 305 8.96 12.66 -1.67
C ASP A 305 7.62 11.95 -1.37
N VAL A 306 7.49 11.45 -0.15
CA VAL A 306 6.25 10.87 0.39
C VAL A 306 5.45 11.95 1.13
N TRP A 307 4.20 12.12 0.72
CA TRP A 307 3.29 13.13 1.25
C TRP A 307 2.06 12.52 1.92
N LEU A 308 1.46 13.28 2.82
CA LEU A 308 0.24 12.92 3.52
C LEU A 308 -0.62 14.14 3.76
N THR A 309 -1.92 13.95 3.64
CA THR A 309 -2.96 14.85 4.17
C THR A 309 -3.99 14.06 4.96
N HIS A 310 -4.77 14.74 5.79
CA HIS A 310 -5.84 14.10 6.55
C HIS A 310 -7.10 14.97 6.64
N SER A 311 -8.22 14.33 6.93
CA SER A 311 -9.50 14.96 7.24
C SER A 311 -10.03 14.46 8.57
N ASP A 312 -10.53 15.39 9.41
CA ASP A 312 -11.18 15.10 10.69
C ASP A 312 -12.71 15.23 10.62
N ASP A 313 -13.26 15.59 9.47
CA ASP A 313 -14.69 15.89 9.26
C ASP A 313 -15.34 15.02 8.16
N GLY A 314 -14.78 13.82 7.94
CA GLY A 314 -15.32 12.86 6.98
C GLY A 314 -15.11 13.25 5.52
N GLY A 315 -14.00 13.91 5.21
CA GLY A 315 -13.60 14.31 3.86
C GLY A 315 -14.20 15.64 3.38
N GLU A 316 -14.79 16.43 4.27
CA GLU A 316 -15.33 17.75 3.91
C GLU A 316 -14.21 18.78 3.74
N THR A 317 -13.21 18.76 4.66
CA THR A 317 -12.02 19.60 4.57
C THR A 317 -10.74 18.77 4.81
N TRP A 318 -9.63 19.22 4.25
CA TRP A 318 -8.34 18.54 4.32
C TRP A 318 -7.26 19.42 4.94
N SER A 319 -6.37 18.81 5.69
CA SER A 319 -5.20 19.48 6.26
C SER A 319 -4.24 19.94 5.16
N THR A 320 -3.33 20.86 5.51
CA THR A 320 -2.19 21.12 4.65
C THR A 320 -1.35 19.88 4.48
N THR A 321 -0.93 19.59 3.24
CA THR A 321 -0.06 18.47 2.90
C THR A 321 1.26 18.55 3.69
N ARG A 322 1.70 17.42 4.24
CA ARG A 322 2.93 17.29 5.03
C ARG A 322 3.82 16.20 4.47
N ARG A 323 5.13 16.40 4.53
CA ARG A 323 6.12 15.40 4.14
C ARG A 323 6.27 14.34 5.23
N VAL A 324 6.28 13.07 4.85
CA VAL A 324 6.43 11.90 5.72
C VAL A 324 7.90 11.52 5.91
N ASN A 325 8.68 11.56 4.83
CA ASN A 325 10.12 11.33 4.91
C ASN A 325 10.82 12.53 5.55
N THR A 326 11.82 12.24 6.40
CA THR A 326 12.48 13.24 7.27
C THR A 326 13.90 13.57 6.85
N ASP A 327 14.32 13.13 5.67
CA ASP A 327 15.64 13.44 5.09
C ASP A 327 15.75 14.87 4.57
N GLY A 328 16.94 15.23 4.10
CA GLY A 328 17.19 16.47 3.36
C GLY A 328 16.52 16.42 1.98
N ALA A 329 16.75 17.39 1.14
CA ALA A 329 16.28 17.42 -0.24
C ALA A 329 17.22 16.63 -1.18
N ASP A 330 16.73 16.34 -2.40
CA ASP A 330 17.49 15.87 -3.54
C ASP A 330 17.83 14.37 -3.54
N ARG A 331 16.96 13.55 -2.91
CA ARG A 331 17.03 12.08 -2.96
C ARG A 331 15.63 11.49 -2.97
N ASP A 332 15.36 10.60 -3.93
CA ASP A 332 14.02 10.09 -4.17
C ASP A 332 13.52 9.11 -3.11
N GLN A 333 12.26 9.26 -2.71
CA GLN A 333 11.44 8.27 -1.99
C GLN A 333 10.23 7.94 -2.86
N PHE A 334 9.96 6.66 -3.07
CA PHE A 334 8.97 6.21 -4.05
C PHE A 334 8.25 4.93 -3.63
N PHE A 335 7.15 4.61 -4.30
CA PHE A 335 6.26 3.49 -4.00
C PHE A 335 5.87 3.46 -2.52
N THR A 336 4.98 4.35 -2.13
CA THR A 336 4.50 4.43 -0.76
C THR A 336 3.30 3.54 -0.53
N TRP A 337 3.17 2.99 0.68
CA TRP A 337 1.95 2.36 1.17
C TRP A 337 1.75 2.67 2.64
N MET A 338 0.48 2.83 3.06
CA MET A 338 0.13 3.23 4.42
C MET A 338 -0.81 2.23 5.08
N THR A 339 -0.68 2.07 6.39
CA THR A 339 -1.65 1.40 7.26
C THR A 339 -1.82 2.19 8.56
N VAL A 340 -2.99 2.08 9.18
CA VAL A 340 -3.23 2.55 10.55
C VAL A 340 -3.43 1.33 11.44
N ASP A 341 -2.70 1.24 12.54
CA ASP A 341 -2.88 0.18 13.53
C ASP A 341 -4.28 0.30 14.17
N PRO A 342 -5.18 -0.68 13.98
CA PRO A 342 -6.57 -0.57 14.44
C PRO A 342 -6.71 -0.61 15.96
N VAL A 343 -5.65 -0.99 16.69
CA VAL A 343 -5.63 -1.05 18.15
C VAL A 343 -5.07 0.23 18.75
N ARG A 344 -3.93 0.71 18.22
CA ARG A 344 -3.16 1.84 18.77
C ARG A 344 -3.49 3.18 18.11
N GLY A 345 -3.91 3.18 16.84
CA GLY A 345 -4.09 4.39 16.04
C GLY A 345 -2.78 4.95 15.47
N ASP A 346 -1.68 4.21 15.61
CA ASP A 346 -0.40 4.59 15.03
C ASP A 346 -0.46 4.46 13.51
N VAL A 347 0.10 5.45 12.81
CA VAL A 347 0.17 5.46 11.34
C VAL A 347 1.54 4.99 10.90
N HIS A 348 1.58 4.01 9.99
CA HIS A 348 2.82 3.46 9.44
C HIS A 348 2.82 3.57 7.92
N VAL A 349 3.92 4.07 7.36
CA VAL A 349 4.10 4.25 5.92
C VAL A 349 5.40 3.57 5.50
N VAL A 350 5.34 2.65 4.54
CA VAL A 350 6.51 2.02 3.92
C VAL A 350 6.80 2.70 2.59
N PHE A 351 8.07 2.87 2.25
CA PHE A 351 8.53 3.39 0.96
C PHE A 351 9.97 2.99 0.67
N TYR A 352 10.36 3.02 -0.60
CA TYR A 352 11.76 2.93 -1.00
C TYR A 352 12.44 4.27 -0.81
N ASP A 353 13.73 4.25 -0.46
CA ASP A 353 14.44 5.43 0.01
C ASP A 353 15.89 5.45 -0.45
N ARG A 354 16.32 6.58 -0.98
CA ARG A 354 17.67 6.83 -1.49
C ARG A 354 18.45 7.90 -0.73
N ARG A 355 18.00 8.29 0.48
CA ARG A 355 18.60 9.36 1.29
C ARG A 355 20.10 9.22 1.60
N HIS A 356 20.64 8.02 1.50
CA HIS A 356 22.05 7.73 1.78
C HIS A 356 22.95 7.78 0.53
N ASN A 357 22.41 8.08 -0.64
CA ASN A 357 23.15 8.14 -1.88
C ASN A 357 23.96 9.45 -1.96
N ASP A 358 25.14 9.39 -2.56
CA ASP A 358 26.00 10.56 -2.78
C ASP A 358 25.41 11.48 -3.86
N THR A 359 24.79 10.91 -4.89
CA THR A 359 24.17 11.63 -6.00
C THR A 359 22.78 11.10 -6.29
N ARG A 360 21.95 11.86 -7.01
CA ARG A 360 20.62 11.42 -7.45
C ARG A 360 20.68 10.25 -8.44
N GLU A 361 21.77 10.16 -9.20
CA GLU A 361 21.98 9.09 -10.19
C GLU A 361 22.35 7.74 -9.56
N ASP A 362 22.79 7.74 -8.30
CA ASP A 362 23.04 6.53 -7.55
C ASP A 362 21.73 5.80 -7.29
N ARG A 363 21.68 4.51 -7.62
CA ARG A 363 20.47 3.68 -7.56
C ARG A 363 20.42 2.79 -6.33
N SER A 364 21.36 2.94 -5.41
CA SER A 364 21.33 2.22 -4.13
C SER A 364 20.06 2.55 -3.36
N THR A 365 19.27 1.55 -3.06
CA THR A 365 17.90 1.72 -2.56
C THR A 365 17.72 0.96 -1.25
N HIS A 366 17.26 1.63 -0.24
CA HIS A 366 16.79 1.07 1.03
C HIS A 366 15.27 1.01 1.08
N VAL A 367 14.74 0.33 2.09
CA VAL A 367 13.33 0.38 2.47
C VAL A 367 13.23 1.03 3.85
N VAL A 368 12.32 1.99 3.97
CA VAL A 368 12.06 2.74 5.19
C VAL A 368 10.61 2.53 5.62
N VAL A 369 10.39 2.42 6.92
CA VAL A 369 9.08 2.59 7.55
C VAL A 369 9.10 3.88 8.36
N ALA A 370 8.21 4.80 8.03
CA ALA A 370 7.89 5.97 8.82
C ALA A 370 6.73 5.65 9.75
N SER A 371 6.84 5.98 11.03
CA SER A 371 5.79 5.78 12.02
C SER A 371 5.44 7.09 12.72
N SER A 372 4.14 7.34 12.91
CA SER A 372 3.58 8.45 13.66
C SER A 372 2.65 7.93 14.75
N THR A 373 2.81 8.42 15.97
CA THR A 373 1.94 8.12 17.13
C THR A 373 1.07 9.32 17.52
N ASP A 374 1.12 10.39 16.74
CA ASP A 374 0.40 11.65 16.98
C ASP A 374 -0.52 12.03 15.80
N GLY A 375 -1.00 11.02 15.06
CA GLY A 375 -1.95 11.19 13.98
C GLY A 375 -1.38 11.85 12.73
N GLY A 376 -0.10 11.65 12.42
CA GLY A 376 0.57 12.16 11.23
C GLY A 376 1.19 13.56 11.41
N ASP A 377 1.24 14.09 12.65
CA ASP A 377 1.83 15.39 12.93
C ASP A 377 3.36 15.34 12.94
N SER A 378 3.96 14.25 13.43
CA SER A 378 5.40 14.01 13.40
C SER A 378 5.73 12.56 13.04
N TRP A 379 6.94 12.33 12.50
CA TRP A 379 7.35 11.06 11.94
C TRP A 379 8.72 10.61 12.46
N THR A 380 8.81 9.33 12.81
CA THR A 380 10.08 8.63 13.05
C THR A 380 10.33 7.70 11.86
N ASN A 381 11.38 7.97 11.09
CA ASN A 381 11.79 7.15 9.95
C ASN A 381 12.83 6.11 10.39
N ARG A 382 12.58 4.85 10.06
CA ARG A 382 13.47 3.73 10.36
C ARG A 382 13.80 2.97 9.07
N THR A 383 15.08 2.88 8.71
CA THR A 383 15.53 1.96 7.66
C THR A 383 15.29 0.52 8.14
N VAL A 384 14.52 -0.24 7.37
CA VAL A 384 14.12 -1.60 7.72
C VAL A 384 14.80 -2.66 6.87
N SER A 385 15.30 -2.32 5.68
CA SER A 385 16.16 -3.21 4.92
C SER A 385 17.55 -3.33 5.56
N GLU A 386 18.00 -4.54 5.84
CA GLU A 386 19.33 -4.80 6.43
C GLU A 386 20.48 -4.33 5.52
N THR A 387 20.29 -4.44 4.22
CA THR A 387 21.24 -3.99 3.20
C THR A 387 20.50 -3.30 2.06
N PRO A 388 21.12 -2.32 1.38
CA PRO A 388 20.53 -1.76 0.17
C PRO A 388 20.58 -2.76 -0.98
N PHE A 389 19.83 -2.45 -2.03
CA PHE A 389 19.88 -3.13 -3.33
C PHE A 389 19.92 -2.10 -4.46
N THR A 390 20.30 -2.53 -5.65
CA THR A 390 20.50 -1.60 -6.78
C THR A 390 19.70 -2.10 -7.99
N PRO A 391 18.50 -1.53 -8.24
CA PRO A 391 17.68 -1.90 -9.38
C PRO A 391 18.31 -1.43 -10.70
N GLU A 392 18.16 -2.24 -11.77
CA GLU A 392 18.77 -1.99 -13.07
C GLU A 392 17.82 -1.38 -14.12
N GLY A 393 16.51 -1.35 -13.86
CA GLY A 393 15.48 -0.80 -14.75
C GLY A 393 15.18 -1.65 -15.99
N LYS A 394 15.58 -2.92 -15.98
CA LYS A 394 15.35 -3.86 -17.08
C LYS A 394 14.18 -4.79 -16.87
N LEU A 395 13.70 -4.85 -15.63
CA LEU A 395 12.61 -5.72 -15.22
C LEU A 395 11.39 -4.89 -14.85
N PHE A 396 10.23 -5.48 -15.00
CA PHE A 396 9.03 -4.95 -14.34
C PHE A 396 9.18 -5.17 -12.83
N PHE A 397 9.36 -4.08 -12.10
CA PHE A 397 9.65 -4.08 -10.67
C PHE A 397 8.37 -4.16 -9.83
N GLY A 398 7.22 -3.94 -10.47
CA GLY A 398 5.91 -3.78 -9.88
C GLY A 398 5.53 -2.32 -9.68
N ASP A 399 4.26 -2.06 -9.36
CA ASP A 399 3.68 -0.73 -9.19
C ASP A 399 3.53 -0.33 -7.72
N TYR A 400 3.69 -1.27 -6.78
CA TYR A 400 3.48 -1.01 -5.35
C TYR A 400 4.27 -1.97 -4.45
N ASN A 401 4.37 -1.57 -3.19
CA ASN A 401 4.68 -2.40 -2.03
C ASN A 401 3.46 -2.38 -1.08
N ASN A 402 3.59 -2.92 0.14
CA ASN A 402 2.47 -2.92 1.08
C ASN A 402 2.97 -2.98 2.53
N ILE A 403 2.06 -2.71 3.49
CA ILE A 403 2.35 -2.79 4.92
C ILE A 403 1.07 -3.13 5.70
N THR A 404 1.19 -3.93 6.74
CA THR A 404 0.12 -4.22 7.69
C THR A 404 0.59 -4.01 9.12
N ALA A 405 -0.32 -3.60 10.02
CA ALA A 405 -0.03 -3.41 11.43
C ALA A 405 -1.20 -3.85 12.30
N VAL A 406 -0.89 -4.52 13.44
CA VAL A 406 -1.87 -4.88 14.48
C VAL A 406 -1.16 -4.85 15.84
N ASP A 407 -1.61 -4.02 16.76
CA ASP A 407 -1.13 -3.90 18.15
C ASP A 407 0.41 -3.79 18.27
N GLY A 408 0.99 -2.92 17.41
CA GLY A 408 2.43 -2.67 17.37
C GLY A 408 3.24 -3.69 16.59
N HIS A 409 2.65 -4.79 16.13
CA HIS A 409 3.29 -5.70 15.18
C HIS A 409 3.15 -5.14 13.78
N VAL A 410 4.25 -4.67 13.18
CA VAL A 410 4.27 -4.02 11.87
C VAL A 410 5.05 -4.89 10.89
N ARG A 411 4.44 -5.18 9.73
CA ARG A 411 5.04 -6.04 8.69
C ARG A 411 4.93 -5.32 7.33
N PRO A 412 5.97 -4.56 6.92
CA PRO A 412 6.10 -4.10 5.54
C PRO A 412 6.47 -5.27 4.64
N ILE A 413 6.04 -5.21 3.38
CA ILE A 413 6.42 -6.18 2.35
C ILE A 413 6.85 -5.43 1.08
N TRP A 414 7.93 -5.87 0.44
CA TRP A 414 8.50 -5.17 -0.70
C TRP A 414 9.18 -6.10 -1.70
N THR A 415 9.32 -5.62 -2.94
CA THR A 415 10.14 -6.21 -3.99
C THR A 415 11.58 -5.77 -3.85
N ARG A 416 12.54 -6.66 -4.10
CA ARG A 416 13.97 -6.39 -4.15
C ARG A 416 14.56 -6.99 -5.42
N GLU A 417 15.42 -6.23 -6.10
CA GLU A 417 16.20 -6.71 -7.26
C GLU A 417 17.65 -6.90 -6.88
N GLU A 418 18.22 -8.08 -7.23
CA GLU A 418 19.64 -8.36 -7.11
C GLU A 418 20.12 -9.09 -8.37
N LEU A 419 21.05 -8.48 -9.10
CA LEU A 419 21.66 -9.06 -10.31
C LEU A 419 20.62 -9.54 -11.35
N GLY A 420 19.55 -8.76 -11.55
CA GLY A 420 18.47 -9.08 -12.50
C GLY A 420 17.50 -10.16 -11.99
N VAL A 421 17.47 -10.43 -10.71
CA VAL A 421 16.54 -11.37 -10.07
C VAL A 421 15.70 -10.66 -9.03
N LEU A 422 14.37 -10.77 -9.16
CA LEU A 422 13.44 -10.24 -8.18
C LEU A 422 13.16 -11.24 -7.05
N SER A 423 12.93 -10.69 -5.87
CA SER A 423 12.59 -11.41 -4.67
C SER A 423 11.63 -10.58 -3.80
N VAL A 424 10.85 -11.25 -2.97
CA VAL A 424 9.89 -10.62 -2.04
C VAL A 424 10.37 -10.77 -0.62
N TRP A 425 10.36 -9.67 0.13
CA TRP A 425 10.88 -9.58 1.49
C TRP A 425 9.90 -8.89 2.43
N THR A 426 10.01 -9.23 3.70
CA THR A 426 9.36 -8.52 4.82
C THR A 426 10.38 -8.20 5.92
N ALA A 427 9.99 -7.31 6.82
CA ALA A 427 10.75 -7.02 8.03
C ALA A 427 9.86 -7.20 9.27
N LEU A 428 10.46 -7.68 10.35
CA LEU A 428 9.79 -7.84 11.63
C LEU A 428 10.05 -6.60 12.49
N LEU A 429 9.03 -5.77 12.64
CA LEU A 429 9.03 -4.64 13.55
C LEU A 429 7.98 -4.88 14.63
N ASP A 430 8.43 -4.94 15.87
CA ASP A 430 7.56 -4.96 17.04
C ASP A 430 7.83 -3.67 17.82
N LEU A 431 6.88 -2.75 17.76
CA LEU A 431 6.95 -1.44 18.38
C LEU A 431 6.42 -1.51 19.81
N PRO A 432 7.02 -0.77 20.75
CA PRO A 432 6.67 -0.82 22.17
C PRO A 432 5.26 -0.33 22.49
#